data_d40c94cfb11e4143db6ac7f8d7fbf636
#
_entry.id   d40c94cfb11e4143db6ac7f8d7fbf636
#
_cell.length_a   1.000
_cell.length_b   1.000
_cell.length_c   1.000
_cell.angle_alpha   90.00
_cell.angle_beta   90.00
_cell.angle_gamma   90.00
#
_symmetry.space_group_name_H-M   'P 1'
#
loop_
_entity.id
_entity.type
_entity.pdbx_description
1 polymer ?
#
loop_
_entity_poly.entity_id
_entity_poly.type
_entity_poly.pdbx_seq_one_letter_code
_entity_poly.pdbx_strand_id
1 'polypeptide(L)' 'MYLVTFPNNPYVGQIFYHPQSERTYEFCETTRTDELTGMVHESATWFDITEKDLVP' A
#
# COMPACT_ATOMS: atom_id res chain seq x y z
N MET A 1 3.05 1.66 25.87
CA MET A 1 3.68 1.43 24.57
C MET A 1 2.65 1.55 23.46
N TYR A 2 2.95 2.35 22.47
CA TYR A 2 2.07 2.50 21.33
C TYR A 2 2.36 1.45 20.28
N LEU A 3 1.30 0.89 19.72
CA LEU A 3 1.39 0.16 18.49
C LEU A 3 0.83 1.04 17.38
N VAL A 4 1.70 1.42 16.47
CA VAL A 4 1.24 2.20 15.31
C VAL A 4 0.69 1.21 14.31
N THR A 5 -0.59 1.37 13.97
CA THR A 5 -1.25 0.51 13.01
C THR A 5 -1.62 1.31 11.77
N PHE A 6 -1.76 0.60 10.65
CA PHE A 6 -2.21 1.24 9.43
C PHE A 6 -3.62 1.80 9.60
N PRO A 7 -3.93 2.91 8.93
CA PRO A 7 -5.27 3.50 9.02
C PRO A 7 -6.36 2.54 8.58
N ASN A 8 -7.52 2.63 9.24
CA ASN A 8 -8.71 1.92 8.82
C ASN A 8 -9.34 2.67 7.65
N ASN A 9 -9.95 1.93 6.74
CA ASN A 9 -10.66 2.51 5.60
C ASN A 9 -9.78 3.46 4.78
N PRO A 10 -8.61 2.99 4.35
CA PRO A 10 -7.75 3.84 3.53
C PRO A 10 -8.34 4.08 2.14
N TYR A 11 -7.92 5.17 1.51
CA TYR A 11 -8.30 5.45 0.13
C TYR A 11 -7.09 5.30 -0.79
N VAL A 12 -7.37 4.98 -2.05
CA VAL A 12 -6.30 4.80 -3.04
C VAL A 12 -5.51 6.09 -3.19
N GLY A 13 -4.19 5.98 -3.06
CA GLY A 13 -3.31 7.14 -3.11
C GLY A 13 -2.96 7.70 -1.75
N GLN A 14 -3.53 7.16 -0.68
CA GLN A 14 -3.24 7.64 0.66
C GLN A 14 -1.81 7.32 1.04
N ILE A 15 -1.12 8.28 1.64
CA ILE A 15 0.25 8.11 2.12
C ILE A 15 0.22 7.94 3.62
N PHE A 16 0.98 6.98 4.12
CA PHE A 16 1.09 6.74 5.55
C PHE A 16 2.55 6.48 5.91
N TYR A 17 3.06 7.28 6.86
CA TYR A 17 4.39 7.08 7.38
C TYR A 17 4.30 6.27 8.67
N HIS A 18 5.02 5.15 8.71
CA HIS A 18 5.07 4.28 9.89
C HIS A 18 6.29 4.65 10.71
N PRO A 19 6.13 5.36 11.83
CA PRO A 19 7.29 5.91 12.54
C PRO A 19 8.16 4.85 13.23
N GLN A 20 7.59 3.73 13.62
CA GLN A 20 8.37 2.68 14.29
C GLN A 20 9.34 1.99 13.34
N SER A 21 8.94 1.79 12.11
CA SER A 21 9.79 1.15 11.10
C SER A 21 10.51 2.17 10.23
N GLU A 22 10.15 3.44 10.34
CA GLU A 22 10.68 4.53 9.52
C GLU A 22 10.45 4.27 8.04
N ARG A 23 9.29 3.70 7.71
CA ARG A 23 8.91 3.39 6.34
C ARG A 23 7.70 4.19 5.92
N THR A 24 7.68 4.56 4.66
CA THR A 24 6.55 5.26 4.06
C THR A 24 5.81 4.31 3.13
N TYR A 25 4.49 4.32 3.23
CA TYR A 25 3.64 3.42 2.44
C TYR A 25 2.61 4.23 1.67
N GLU A 26 2.21 3.69 0.55
CA GLU A 26 1.11 4.23 -0.24
C GLU A 26 0.08 3.14 -0.46
N PHE A 27 -1.20 3.47 -0.26
CA PHE A 27 -2.29 2.53 -0.50
C PHE A 27 -2.61 2.52 -1.98
N CYS A 28 -2.28 1.43 -2.64
CA CYS A 28 -2.40 1.32 -4.09
C CYS A 28 -3.34 0.20 -4.47
N GLU A 29 -4.08 0.43 -5.55
CA GLU A 29 -4.96 -0.57 -6.12
C GLU A 29 -4.19 -1.40 -7.14
N THR A 30 -4.40 -2.71 -7.12
CA THR A 30 -3.80 -3.62 -8.08
C THR A 30 -4.88 -4.43 -8.77
N THR A 31 -4.64 -4.73 -10.04
CA THR A 31 -5.54 -5.53 -10.84
C THR A 31 -4.79 -6.75 -11.34
N ARG A 32 -5.41 -7.91 -11.21
CA ARG A 32 -4.83 -9.16 -11.67
C ARG A 32 -5.85 -9.90 -12.51
N THR A 33 -5.42 -10.35 -13.67
CA THR A 33 -6.27 -11.13 -14.57
C THR A 33 -5.87 -12.59 -14.51
N ASP A 34 -6.85 -13.46 -14.27
CA ASP A 34 -6.62 -14.90 -14.27
C ASP A 34 -6.65 -15.38 -15.72
N GLU A 35 -5.53 -15.92 -16.19
CA GLU A 35 -5.40 -16.38 -17.57
C GLU A 35 -6.29 -17.58 -17.90
N LEU A 36 -6.62 -18.38 -16.89
CA LEU A 36 -7.41 -19.59 -17.10
C LEU A 36 -8.89 -19.31 -17.22
N THR A 37 -9.39 -18.37 -16.44
CA THR A 37 -10.82 -18.08 -16.40
C THR A 37 -11.18 -16.73 -17.04
N GLY A 38 -10.19 -15.90 -17.27
CA GLY A 38 -10.42 -14.54 -17.76
C GLY A 38 -10.99 -13.59 -16.71
N MET A 39 -11.09 -14.03 -15.46
CA MET A 39 -11.63 -13.19 -14.41
C MET A 39 -10.63 -12.15 -13.98
N VAL A 40 -11.15 -10.95 -13.71
CA VAL A 40 -10.33 -9.85 -13.21
C VAL A 40 -10.54 -9.74 -11.71
N HIS A 41 -9.43 -9.74 -10.97
CA HIS A 41 -9.44 -9.57 -9.52
C HIS A 41 -8.85 -8.22 -9.18
N GLU A 42 -9.61 -7.42 -8.46
CA GLU A 42 -9.14 -6.12 -7.99
C GLU A 42 -8.87 -6.22 -6.49
N SER A 43 -7.75 -5.68 -6.08
CA SER A 43 -7.39 -5.61 -4.67
C SER A 43 -6.61 -4.34 -4.41
N ALA A 44 -6.53 -3.96 -3.14
CA ALA A 44 -5.76 -2.79 -2.76
C ALA A 44 -4.97 -3.13 -1.50
N THR A 45 -3.75 -2.64 -1.43
CA THR A 45 -2.89 -2.90 -0.29
C THR A 45 -1.85 -1.78 -0.15
N TRP A 46 -1.15 -1.81 0.97
CA TRP A 46 -0.09 -0.85 1.24
C TRP A 46 1.22 -1.30 0.60
N PHE A 47 1.82 -0.42 -0.17
CA PHE A 47 3.13 -0.65 -0.77
C PHE A 47 4.16 0.25 -0.11
N ASP A 48 5.32 -0.32 0.17
CA ASP A 48 6.45 0.43 0.74
C ASP A 48 7.08 1.27 -0.36
N ILE A 49 6.99 2.59 -0.21
CA ILE A 49 7.55 3.53 -1.18
C ILE A 49 8.71 4.32 -0.61
N THR A 50 9.28 3.85 0.49
CA THR A 50 10.35 4.57 1.19
C THR A 50 11.50 4.93 0.26
N GLU A 51 11.90 4.01 -0.58
CA GLU A 51 13.02 4.24 -1.49
C GLU A 51 12.70 5.26 -2.57
N LYS A 52 11.43 5.36 -2.98
CA LYS A 52 11.03 6.37 -3.95
C LYS A 52 11.16 7.77 -3.39
N ASP A 53 10.82 7.93 -2.10
CA ASP A 53 10.90 9.23 -1.46
C ASP A 53 12.35 9.69 -1.27
N LEU A 54 13.26 8.75 -1.18
CA LEU A 54 14.67 9.05 -0.96
C LEU A 54 15.46 9.33 -2.23
N VAL A 55 14.89 9.01 -3.38
CA VAL A 55 15.54 9.26 -4.66
C VAL A 55 15.32 10.70 -5.07
N PRO A 56 16.39 11.48 -5.21
CA PRO A 56 16.28 12.88 -5.62
C PRO A 56 15.85 13.06 -7.07
#